data_665f2dac1ff6e5b4397598792e882b2a
#
_entry.id   665f2dac1ff6e5b4397598792e882b2a
#
_cell.length_a   1.000
_cell.length_b   1.000
_cell.length_c   1.000
_cell.angle_alpha   90.00
_cell.angle_beta   90.00
_cell.angle_gamma   90.00
#
_symmetry.space_group_name_H-M   'P 1'
#
loop_
_entity.id
_entity.type
_entity.pdbx_description
1 polymer ?
#
loop_
_entity_poly.entity_id
_entity_poly.type
_entity_poly.pdbx_seq_one_letter_code
_entity_poly.pdbx_strand_id
1 'polypeptide(L)' 'MKVVIMFIYFTTGVIHQLPVSLQKGQSCGDKLMELVKTNEEETGIFYKGKQVMLHYCKDGKGEWVQ' A
#
# COMPACT_ATOMS: atom_id res chain seq x y z
N MET A 1 7.38 -16.03 -3.43
CA MET A 1 7.43 -14.67 -2.83
C MET A 1 7.80 -13.67 -3.92
N LYS A 2 7.03 -12.62 -4.05
CA LYS A 2 7.23 -11.62 -5.10
C LYS A 2 7.53 -10.26 -4.46
N VAL A 3 8.61 -9.62 -4.88
CA VAL A 3 8.96 -8.29 -4.39
C VAL A 3 8.42 -7.25 -5.38
N VAL A 4 7.68 -6.28 -4.84
CA VAL A 4 7.09 -5.20 -5.63
C VAL A 4 7.33 -3.88 -4.90
N ILE A 5 7.16 -2.78 -5.61
CA ILE A 5 7.21 -1.45 -5.00
C ILE A 5 5.78 -0.98 -4.79
N MET A 6 5.44 -0.69 -3.54
CA MET A 6 4.14 -0.14 -3.19
C MET A 6 4.21 1.38 -3.19
N PHE A 7 3.28 2.01 -3.91
CA PHE A 7 3.16 3.46 -3.96
C PHE A 7 1.93 3.86 -3.16
N ILE A 8 2.13 4.72 -2.18
CA ILE A 8 1.05 5.19 -1.32
C ILE A 8 0.92 6.70 -1.50
N TYR A 9 -0.25 7.13 -1.95
CA TYR A 9 -0.57 8.54 -2.11
C TYR A 9 -1.39 8.98 -0.91
N PHE A 10 -0.92 10.03 -0.25
CA PHE A 10 -1.63 10.59 0.89
C PHE A 10 -2.51 11.76 0.46
N THR A 11 -3.51 12.07 1.27
CA THR A 11 -4.41 13.20 0.99
C THR A 11 -3.68 14.54 0.96
N THR A 12 -2.49 14.59 1.55
CA THR A 12 -1.64 15.79 1.54
C THR A 12 -0.91 16.00 0.22
N GLY A 13 -0.99 15.03 -0.70
CA GLY A 13 -0.27 15.09 -1.97
C GLY A 13 1.11 14.45 -1.95
N VAL A 14 1.52 13.92 -0.81
CA VAL A 14 2.81 13.23 -0.68
C VAL A 14 2.69 11.81 -1.20
N ILE A 15 3.72 11.33 -1.92
CA ILE A 15 3.81 9.97 -2.42
C ILE A 15 4.90 9.26 -1.66
N HIS A 16 4.56 8.11 -1.09
CA HIS A 16 5.52 7.27 -0.39
C HIS A 16 5.73 5.97 -1.17
N GLN A 17 6.98 5.60 -1.39
CA GLN A 17 7.34 4.38 -2.10
C GLN A 17 8.10 3.47 -1.15
N LEU A 18 7.72 2.19 -1.10
CA LEU A 18 8.45 1.21 -0.29
C LEU A 18 8.41 -0.16 -0.96
N PRO A 19 9.54 -0.90 -0.87
CA PRO A 19 9.55 -2.27 -1.37
C PRO A 19 8.83 -3.17 -0.37
N VAL A 20 7.99 -4.07 -0.90
CA VAL A 20 7.27 -5.04 -0.07
C VAL A 20 7.36 -6.42 -0.73
N SER A 21 7.26 -7.46 0.09
CA SER A 21 7.23 -8.82 -0.40
C SER A 21 5.81 -9.35 -0.31
N LEU A 22 5.27 -9.81 -1.43
CA LEU A 22 3.95 -10.42 -1.46
C LEU A 22 4.09 -11.94 -1.38
N GLN A 23 3.33 -12.53 -0.48
CA GLN A 23 3.28 -13.98 -0.38
C GLN A 23 2.40 -14.54 -1.49
N LYS A 24 2.51 -15.85 -1.72
CA LYS A 24 1.70 -16.51 -2.74
C LYS A 24 0.21 -16.31 -2.45
N GLY A 25 -0.49 -15.77 -3.43
CA GLY A 25 -1.92 -15.50 -3.29
C GLY A 25 -2.25 -14.18 -2.60
N GLN A 26 -1.25 -13.43 -2.17
CA GLN A 26 -1.46 -12.15 -1.51
C GLN A 26 -1.51 -11.02 -2.54
N SER A 27 -2.52 -10.15 -2.43
CA SER A 27 -2.63 -8.97 -3.28
C SER A 27 -1.92 -7.77 -2.67
N CYS A 28 -1.72 -6.74 -3.49
CA CYS A 28 -1.17 -5.47 -3.02
C CYS A 28 -2.05 -4.86 -1.92
N GLY A 29 -3.36 -4.91 -2.08
CA GLY A 29 -4.28 -4.41 -1.06
C GLY A 29 -4.18 -5.16 0.25
N ASP A 30 -4.03 -6.49 0.18
CA ASP A 30 -3.84 -7.31 1.38
C ASP A 30 -2.57 -6.90 2.11
N LYS A 31 -1.49 -6.64 1.36
CA LYS A 31 -0.23 -6.22 1.97
C LYS A 31 -0.36 -4.84 2.61
N LEU A 32 -1.06 -3.94 1.96
CA LEU A 32 -1.29 -2.60 2.53
C LEU A 32 -2.02 -2.72 3.87
N MET A 33 -3.04 -3.57 3.96
CA MET A 33 -3.81 -3.76 5.18
C MET A 33 -2.98 -4.33 6.32
N GLU A 34 -1.90 -5.05 6.02
CA GLU A 34 -0.98 -5.50 7.06
C GLU A 34 -0.11 -4.36 7.60
N LEU A 35 0.17 -3.37 6.76
CA LEU A 35 1.07 -2.27 7.10
C LEU A 35 0.36 -1.11 7.78
N VAL A 36 -0.94 -0.97 7.58
CA VAL A 36 -1.70 0.15 8.11
C VAL A 36 -2.59 -0.30 9.26
N LYS A 37 -2.91 0.64 10.13
CA LYS A 37 -3.87 0.39 11.20
C LYS A 37 -5.19 1.06 10.82
N THR A 38 -6.25 0.28 10.78
CA THR A 38 -7.59 0.81 10.61
C THR A 38 -8.25 0.89 11.97
N ASN A 39 -8.85 2.03 12.27
CA ASN A 39 -9.59 2.19 13.51
C ASN A 39 -11.08 2.13 13.18
N GLU A 40 -11.86 1.39 13.96
CA GLU A 40 -13.30 1.24 13.72
C GLU A 40 -14.04 2.57 13.73
N GLU A 41 -13.52 3.55 14.45
CA GLU A 41 -14.13 4.87 14.55
C GLU A 41 -13.71 5.83 13.44
N GLU A 42 -12.72 5.44 12.63
CA GLU A 42 -12.20 6.30 11.58
C GLU A 42 -12.59 5.76 10.20
N THR A 43 -13.09 6.65 9.36
CA THR A 43 -13.45 6.32 7.99
C THR A 43 -12.23 6.53 7.10
N GLY A 44 -11.38 5.51 6.99
CA GLY A 44 -10.24 5.61 6.11
C GLY A 44 -9.08 4.74 6.54
N ILE A 45 -8.07 4.72 5.69
CA ILE A 45 -6.84 3.98 5.90
C ILE A 45 -5.74 4.97 6.25
N PHE A 46 -5.05 4.73 7.37
CA PHE A 46 -3.99 5.61 7.84
C PHE A 46 -2.66 4.86 7.88
N TYR A 47 -1.62 5.47 7.36
CA TYR A 47 -0.26 4.94 7.39
C TYR A 47 0.64 5.97 8.06
N LYS A 48 1.24 5.60 9.18
CA LYS A 48 2.09 6.49 10.00
C LYS A 48 1.40 7.82 10.33
N GLY A 49 0.11 7.74 10.65
CA GLY A 49 -0.67 8.89 11.05
C GLY A 49 -1.18 9.78 9.93
N LYS A 50 -0.94 9.37 8.67
CA LYS A 50 -1.39 10.13 7.50
C LYS A 50 -2.42 9.34 6.73
N GLN A 51 -3.48 9.99 6.30
CA GLN A 51 -4.55 9.32 5.58
C GLN A 51 -4.12 8.97 4.17
N VAL A 52 -4.36 7.72 3.79
CA VAL A 52 -4.07 7.20 2.46
C VAL A 52 -5.24 7.51 1.53
N MET A 53 -4.95 8.16 0.41
CA MET A 53 -5.94 8.46 -0.61
C MET A 53 -6.01 7.35 -1.67
N LEU A 54 -4.85 6.86 -2.08
CA LEU A 54 -4.72 5.90 -3.16
C LEU A 54 -3.47 5.06 -2.94
N HIS A 55 -3.52 3.80 -3.34
CA HIS A 55 -2.34 2.95 -3.31
C HIS A 55 -2.30 2.06 -4.55
N TYR A 56 -1.10 1.68 -4.95
CA TYR A 56 -0.90 0.68 -6.00
C TYR A 56 0.50 0.10 -5.86
N CYS A 57 0.72 -1.03 -6.54
CA CYS A 57 2.02 -1.68 -6.58
C CYS A 57 2.47 -1.86 -8.02
N LYS A 58 3.78 -1.81 -8.23
CA LYS A 58 4.39 -2.14 -9.52
C LYS A 58 5.50 -3.17 -9.29
N ASP A 59 5.64 -4.10 -10.24
CA ASP A 59 6.71 -5.08 -10.20
C ASP A 59 8.03 -4.49 -10.72
N GLY A 60 9.07 -5.31 -10.78
CA GLY A 60 10.37 -4.87 -11.26
C GLY A 60 10.40 -4.47 -12.73
N LYS A 61 9.35 -4.80 -13.48
CA LYS A 61 9.22 -4.42 -14.89
C LYS A 61 8.37 -3.16 -15.07
N GLY A 62 7.89 -2.58 -13.98
CA GLY A 62 7.03 -1.41 -14.03
C GLY A 62 5.57 -1.70 -14.33
N GLU A 63 5.17 -2.96 -14.28
CA GLU A 63 3.78 -3.36 -14.51
C GLU A 63 2.98 -3.31 -13.22
N TRP A 64 1.69 -2.98 -13.36
CA TRP A 64 0.79 -2.92 -12.22
C TRP A 64 0.55 -4.31 -11.64
N VAL A 65 0.55 -4.40 -10.31
CA VAL A 65 0.30 -5.63 -9.56
C VAL A 65 -0.91 -5.41 -8.67
N GLN A 66 -1.88 -6.33 -8.78
CA GLN A 66 -3.07 -6.29 -7.92
C GLN A 66 -2.89 -7.12 -6.66
#